data_64a25706cbb9dbeb70b4fd962f5ce72c
#
_entry.id   64a25706cbb9dbeb70b4fd962f5ce72c
#
_cell.length_a   1.000
_cell.length_b   1.000
_cell.length_c   1.000
_cell.angle_alpha   90.00
_cell.angle_beta   90.00
_cell.angle_gamma   90.00
#
_symmetry.space_group_name_H-M   'P 1'
#
loop_
_entity.id
_entity.type
_entity.pdbx_description
1 polymer ?
#
loop_
_entity_poly.entity_id
_entity_poly.type
_entity_poly.pdbx_seq_one_letter_code
_entity_poly.pdbx_strand_id
1 'polypeptide(L)'
;MGKYKKLSHVVYKCEYHIVWAPKYRFRILTGEIKKLVEEDIKMLCEWKRCEIQEMSVQNDHIHLVVSIPPKVSISQMMGILKGKLAIKLFKSYPKMKQKPYWGNHFWARGYFVSTVGIDEDVIKRYVKYQEEEEKRIEEQQHRFDF
;
A
#
# COMPACT_ATOMS: atom_id res chain seq x y z
N MET A 1 19.33 -5.51 9.55
CA MET A 1 18.65 -4.22 9.70
C MET A 1 19.57 -3.22 10.39
N GLY A 2 19.50 -1.97 10.07
CA GLY A 2 20.33 -0.96 10.67
C GLY A 2 21.59 -0.60 9.91
N LYS A 3 21.80 -1.18 8.75
CA LYS A 3 22.95 -0.82 7.93
C LYS A 3 22.63 0.46 7.15
N TYR A 4 23.65 1.34 7.09
CA TYR A 4 23.56 2.53 6.25
C TYR A 4 23.72 2.16 4.78
N LYS A 5 22.97 2.86 3.92
CA LYS A 5 23.06 2.72 2.47
C LYS A 5 23.93 3.81 1.89
N LYS A 6 24.46 3.59 0.70
CA LYS A 6 25.32 4.56 0.02
C LYS A 6 24.79 4.87 -1.37
N LEU A 7 24.71 6.16 -1.69
CA LEU A 7 24.71 6.68 -3.05
C LEU A 7 26.09 7.29 -3.31
N SER A 8 26.36 7.76 -4.54
CA SER A 8 27.71 8.17 -4.93
C SER A 8 28.38 9.17 -3.94
N HIS A 9 27.59 10.09 -3.34
CA HIS A 9 28.13 11.07 -2.39
C HIS A 9 27.29 11.16 -1.11
N VAL A 10 26.41 10.19 -0.86
CA VAL A 10 25.47 10.24 0.26
C VAL A 10 25.44 8.90 0.97
N VAL A 11 25.50 8.94 2.30
CA VAL A 11 25.23 7.81 3.14
C VAL A 11 23.86 8.05 3.80
N TYR A 12 22.98 7.07 3.74
CA TYR A 12 21.63 7.26 4.27
C TYR A 12 21.08 6.01 4.95
N LYS A 13 20.10 6.25 5.81
CA LYS A 13 19.32 5.20 6.46
C LYS A 13 17.90 5.71 6.55
N CYS A 14 17.14 5.48 5.48
CA CYS A 14 15.76 5.93 5.35
C CYS A 14 14.85 4.72 5.29
N GLU A 15 14.55 4.15 6.45
CA GLU A 15 13.69 2.98 6.60
C GLU A 15 12.31 3.41 7.07
N TYR A 16 11.28 2.85 6.44
CA TYR A 16 9.89 3.20 6.70
C TYR A 16 9.05 1.95 6.88
N HIS A 17 8.14 2.01 7.84
CA HIS A 17 7.05 1.06 7.99
C HIS A 17 5.83 1.67 7.32
N ILE A 18 5.29 0.98 6.32
CA ILE A 18 4.16 1.47 5.53
C ILE A 18 3.04 0.45 5.59
N VAL A 19 1.81 0.93 5.82
CA VAL A 19 0.62 0.08 5.83
C VAL A 19 -0.42 0.70 4.92
N TRP A 20 -1.01 -0.10 4.04
CA TRP A 20 -2.16 0.33 3.25
C TRP A 20 -3.11 -0.84 3.02
N ALA A 21 -4.35 -0.52 2.66
CA ALA A 21 -5.42 -1.50 2.61
C ALA A 21 -6.26 -1.37 1.34
N PRO A 22 -6.89 -2.46 0.89
CA PRO A 22 -7.90 -2.39 -0.14
C PRO A 22 -9.08 -1.52 0.29
N LYS A 23 -9.81 -0.98 -0.68
CA LYS A 23 -11.03 -0.21 -0.45
C LYS A 23 -12.00 -1.04 0.39
N TYR A 24 -12.62 -0.40 1.36
CA TYR A 24 -13.54 -1.03 2.32
C TYR A 24 -12.93 -2.21 3.09
N ARG A 25 -11.60 -2.32 3.12
CA ARG A 25 -10.90 -3.41 3.80
C ARG A 25 -11.32 -4.80 3.27
N PHE A 26 -11.63 -4.87 1.98
CA PHE A 26 -12.00 -6.14 1.38
C PHE A 26 -10.89 -7.18 1.53
N ARG A 27 -11.27 -8.40 1.93
CA ARG A 27 -10.33 -9.49 2.20
C ARG A 27 -10.01 -10.26 0.94
N ILE A 28 -9.40 -9.58 -0.02
CA ILE A 28 -9.13 -10.12 -1.35
C ILE A 28 -7.67 -10.44 -1.61
N LEU A 29 -6.76 -10.04 -0.72
CA LEU A 29 -5.33 -10.27 -0.90
C LEU A 29 -4.98 -11.71 -0.49
N THR A 30 -5.50 -12.67 -1.23
CA THR A 30 -5.32 -14.10 -0.98
C THR A 30 -5.00 -14.82 -2.28
N GLY A 31 -4.47 -16.05 -2.18
CA GLY A 31 -4.21 -16.91 -3.33
C GLY A 31 -3.37 -16.24 -4.42
N GLU A 32 -3.83 -16.31 -5.64
CA GLU A 32 -3.13 -15.77 -6.80
C GLU A 32 -3.00 -14.24 -6.75
N ILE A 33 -4.00 -13.55 -6.21
CA ILE A 33 -3.96 -12.09 -6.06
C ILE A 33 -2.83 -11.69 -5.11
N LYS A 34 -2.74 -12.36 -3.96
CA LYS A 34 -1.66 -12.12 -2.99
C LYS A 34 -0.29 -12.32 -3.64
N LYS A 35 -0.13 -13.42 -4.38
CA LYS A 35 1.12 -13.75 -5.04
C LYS A 35 1.51 -12.68 -6.06
N LEU A 36 0.57 -12.24 -6.87
CA LEU A 36 0.80 -11.17 -7.85
C LEU A 36 1.24 -9.89 -7.15
N VAL A 37 0.56 -9.52 -6.08
CA VAL A 37 0.87 -8.32 -5.30
C VAL A 37 2.30 -8.40 -4.74
N GLU A 38 2.66 -9.53 -4.13
CA GLU A 38 4.00 -9.74 -3.57
C GLU A 38 5.08 -9.62 -4.65
N GLU A 39 4.90 -10.26 -5.77
CA GLU A 39 5.86 -10.23 -6.86
C GLU A 39 6.01 -8.83 -7.47
N ASP A 40 4.88 -8.13 -7.63
CA ASP A 40 4.89 -6.80 -8.23
C ASP A 40 5.50 -5.75 -7.31
N ILE A 41 5.25 -5.84 -6.01
CA ILE A 41 5.89 -4.96 -5.01
C ILE A 41 7.42 -5.12 -5.08
N LYS A 42 7.90 -6.35 -5.14
CA LYS A 42 9.34 -6.64 -5.23
C LYS A 42 9.93 -6.01 -6.49
N MET A 43 9.26 -6.18 -7.63
CA MET A 43 9.72 -5.63 -8.90
C MET A 43 9.74 -4.10 -8.89
N LEU A 44 8.69 -3.47 -8.39
CA LEU A 44 8.58 -2.02 -8.34
C LEU A 44 9.61 -1.40 -7.38
N CYS A 45 9.84 -2.03 -6.24
CA CYS A 45 10.86 -1.59 -5.29
C CYS A 45 12.26 -1.70 -5.89
N GLU A 46 12.57 -2.80 -6.55
CA GLU A 46 13.85 -2.99 -7.23
C GLU A 46 14.06 -1.94 -8.31
N TRP A 47 13.03 -1.68 -9.11
CA TRP A 47 13.08 -0.66 -10.14
C TRP A 47 13.43 0.73 -9.58
N LYS A 48 12.89 1.08 -8.42
CA LYS A 48 13.14 2.36 -7.76
C LYS A 48 14.32 2.32 -6.79
N ARG A 49 15.08 1.22 -6.76
CA ARG A 49 16.22 1.02 -5.88
C ARG A 49 15.87 1.13 -4.40
N CYS A 50 14.66 0.73 -4.08
CA CYS A 50 14.22 0.58 -2.70
C CYS A 50 14.52 -0.84 -2.25
N GLU A 51 15.00 -1.00 -1.01
CA GLU A 51 15.31 -2.32 -0.47
C GLU A 51 14.24 -2.74 0.52
N ILE A 52 13.59 -3.86 0.25
CA ILE A 52 12.57 -4.42 1.12
C ILE A 52 13.28 -5.12 2.28
N GLN A 53 13.01 -4.68 3.51
CA GLN A 53 13.48 -5.32 4.72
C GLN A 53 12.53 -6.41 5.16
N GLU A 54 11.23 -6.14 5.05
CA GLU A 54 10.17 -7.05 5.46
C GLU A 54 8.90 -6.75 4.67
N MET A 55 8.15 -7.77 4.31
CA MET A 55 6.88 -7.60 3.62
C MET A 55 5.89 -8.62 4.16
N SER A 56 4.74 -8.15 4.57
CA SER A 56 3.64 -8.99 5.03
C SER A 56 2.36 -8.59 4.30
N VAL A 57 1.90 -9.46 3.41
CA VAL A 57 0.63 -9.26 2.70
C VAL A 57 -0.42 -10.10 3.42
N GLN A 58 -1.27 -9.42 4.17
CA GLN A 58 -2.42 -10.05 4.83
C GLN A 58 -3.62 -9.97 3.90
N ASN A 59 -4.72 -10.65 4.25
CA ASN A 59 -5.89 -10.69 3.38
C ASN A 59 -6.52 -9.31 3.16
N ASP A 60 -6.40 -8.39 4.11
CA ASP A 60 -7.06 -7.08 4.10
C ASP A 60 -6.12 -5.90 4.26
N HIS A 61 -4.81 -6.10 4.25
CA HIS A 61 -3.83 -5.02 4.31
C HIS A 61 -2.43 -5.51 3.94
N ILE A 62 -1.56 -4.56 3.67
CA ILE A 62 -0.14 -4.80 3.40
C ILE A 62 0.69 -4.03 4.41
N HIS A 63 1.68 -4.68 5.01
CA HIS A 63 2.69 -4.05 5.84
C HIS A 63 4.05 -4.24 5.16
N LEU A 64 4.68 -3.15 4.82
CA LEU A 64 5.97 -3.14 4.12
C LEU A 64 6.99 -2.36 4.94
N VAL A 65 8.14 -2.98 5.21
CA VAL A 65 9.30 -2.29 5.79
C VAL A 65 10.33 -2.15 4.68
N VAL A 66 10.64 -0.91 4.32
CA VAL A 66 11.42 -0.64 3.12
C VAL A 66 12.37 0.52 3.33
N SER A 67 13.59 0.38 2.77
CA SER A 67 14.57 1.46 2.69
C SER A 67 14.38 2.19 1.37
N ILE A 68 14.15 3.49 1.45
CA ILE A 68 13.87 4.34 0.27
C ILE A 68 15.01 5.35 0.11
N PRO A 69 15.62 5.45 -1.10
CA PRO A 69 16.67 6.44 -1.32
C PRO A 69 16.19 7.88 -1.10
N PRO A 70 17.05 8.79 -0.60
CA PRO A 70 16.65 10.17 -0.30
C PRO A 70 16.05 10.94 -1.47
N LYS A 71 16.42 10.59 -2.70
CA LYS A 71 15.90 11.25 -3.91
C LYS A 71 14.48 10.85 -4.25
N VAL A 72 13.92 9.85 -3.57
CA VAL A 72 12.55 9.37 -3.81
C VAL A 72 11.71 9.71 -2.58
N SER A 73 10.63 10.45 -2.77
CA SER A 73 9.72 10.75 -1.67
C SER A 73 8.80 9.56 -1.37
N ILE A 74 8.30 9.49 -0.14
CA ILE A 74 7.32 8.48 0.26
C ILE A 74 6.07 8.57 -0.60
N SER A 75 5.55 9.78 -0.80
CA SER A 75 4.34 9.98 -1.59
C SER A 75 4.52 9.55 -3.03
N GLN A 76 5.69 9.81 -3.61
CA GLN A 76 6.03 9.34 -4.96
C GLN A 76 6.04 7.81 -5.02
N MET A 77 6.70 7.18 -4.06
CA MET A 77 6.79 5.71 -4.00
C MET A 77 5.43 5.07 -3.78
N MET A 78 4.60 5.65 -2.92
CA MET A 78 3.25 5.14 -2.67
C MET A 78 2.35 5.33 -3.89
N GLY A 79 2.49 6.43 -4.60
CA GLY A 79 1.79 6.64 -5.87
C GLY A 79 2.13 5.56 -6.89
N ILE A 80 3.40 5.20 -6.99
CA ILE A 80 3.87 4.13 -7.89
C ILE A 80 3.32 2.78 -7.44
N LEU A 81 3.49 2.41 -6.17
CA LEU A 81 3.03 1.13 -5.65
C LEU A 81 1.52 0.97 -5.81
N LYS A 82 0.74 1.90 -5.28
CA LYS A 82 -0.71 1.81 -5.34
C LYS A 82 -1.23 1.89 -6.77
N GLY A 83 -0.71 2.82 -7.56
CA GLY A 83 -1.17 3.02 -8.95
C GLY A 83 -0.85 1.85 -9.85
N LYS A 84 0.39 1.40 -9.86
CA LYS A 84 0.82 0.29 -10.72
C LYS A 84 0.16 -1.03 -10.33
N LEU A 85 0.04 -1.30 -9.01
CA LEU A 85 -0.64 -2.48 -8.53
C LEU A 85 -2.13 -2.49 -8.93
N ALA A 86 -2.82 -1.35 -8.77
CA ALA A 86 -4.23 -1.25 -9.15
C ALA A 86 -4.43 -1.52 -10.64
N ILE A 87 -3.59 -0.92 -11.49
CA ILE A 87 -3.66 -1.12 -12.94
C ILE A 87 -3.46 -2.60 -13.27
N LYS A 88 -2.45 -3.23 -12.72
CA LYS A 88 -2.14 -4.63 -12.98
C LYS A 88 -3.23 -5.57 -12.49
N LEU A 89 -3.76 -5.32 -11.30
CA LEU A 89 -4.83 -6.12 -10.72
C LEU A 89 -6.11 -6.05 -11.55
N PHE A 90 -6.52 -4.85 -11.96
CA PHE A 90 -7.71 -4.69 -12.79
C PHE A 90 -7.53 -5.26 -14.19
N LYS A 91 -6.31 -5.24 -14.72
CA LYS A 91 -5.98 -5.85 -16.01
C LYS A 91 -6.03 -7.37 -15.93
N SER A 92 -5.48 -7.94 -14.84
CA SER A 92 -5.44 -9.39 -14.64
C SER A 92 -6.79 -9.96 -14.21
N TYR A 93 -7.58 -9.15 -13.50
CA TYR A 93 -8.88 -9.54 -12.97
C TYR A 93 -9.93 -8.49 -13.32
N PRO A 94 -10.36 -8.42 -14.60
CA PRO A 94 -11.27 -7.33 -15.05
C PRO A 94 -12.58 -7.25 -14.29
N LYS A 95 -13.07 -8.36 -13.74
CA LYS A 95 -14.31 -8.39 -12.96
C LYS A 95 -14.22 -7.56 -11.67
N MET A 96 -13.03 -7.27 -11.20
CA MET A 96 -12.84 -6.43 -10.02
C MET A 96 -13.20 -4.96 -10.24
N LYS A 97 -13.28 -4.52 -11.49
CA LYS A 97 -13.76 -3.16 -11.82
C LYS A 97 -15.25 -2.97 -11.57
N GLN A 98 -15.98 -4.06 -11.49
CA GLN A 98 -17.40 -4.03 -11.13
C GLN A 98 -17.51 -3.73 -9.63
N LYS A 99 -18.75 -3.40 -9.19
CA LYS A 99 -18.96 -3.18 -7.75
C LYS A 99 -18.29 -4.29 -6.94
N PRO A 100 -17.56 -3.96 -5.88
CA PRO A 100 -17.43 -2.65 -5.22
C PRO A 100 -16.26 -1.80 -5.70
N TYR A 101 -15.50 -2.19 -6.72
CA TYR A 101 -14.29 -1.49 -7.15
C TYR A 101 -14.52 -0.51 -8.30
N TRP A 102 -15.75 -0.03 -8.47
CA TRP A 102 -16.06 0.91 -9.54
C TRP A 102 -15.25 2.20 -9.42
N GLY A 103 -14.93 2.81 -10.55
CA GLY A 103 -14.12 4.01 -10.60
C GLY A 103 -12.61 3.75 -10.48
N ASN A 104 -12.17 2.51 -10.66
CA ASN A 104 -10.75 2.11 -10.59
C ASN A 104 -10.09 2.34 -9.23
N HIS A 105 -10.87 2.39 -8.16
CA HIS A 105 -10.35 2.58 -6.81
C HIS A 105 -10.15 1.23 -6.12
N PHE A 106 -8.99 0.63 -6.33
CA PHE A 106 -8.66 -0.63 -5.67
C PHE A 106 -8.33 -0.45 -4.19
N TRP A 107 -7.61 0.62 -3.87
CA TRP A 107 -7.09 0.88 -2.53
C TRP A 107 -7.93 1.90 -1.79
N ALA A 108 -8.01 1.77 -0.45
CA ALA A 108 -8.47 2.85 0.41
C ALA A 108 -7.56 4.06 0.20
N ARG A 109 -8.08 5.26 0.44
CA ARG A 109 -7.29 6.48 0.31
C ARG A 109 -6.22 6.55 1.39
N GLY A 110 -5.04 7.02 1.01
CA GLY A 110 -3.96 7.23 1.95
C GLY A 110 -3.21 5.95 2.33
N TYR A 111 -2.38 6.09 3.33
CA TYR A 111 -1.55 5.03 3.88
C TYR A 111 -1.02 5.48 5.24
N PHE A 112 -0.59 4.52 6.03
CA PHE A 112 0.14 4.80 7.28
C PHE A 112 1.63 4.72 6.99
N VAL A 113 2.42 5.65 7.54
CA VAL A 113 3.88 5.60 7.45
C VAL A 113 4.51 5.99 8.78
N SER A 114 5.55 5.26 9.17
CA SER A 114 6.32 5.52 10.38
C SER A 114 7.78 5.18 10.14
N THR A 115 8.67 5.99 10.70
CA THR A 115 10.11 5.67 10.76
C THR A 115 10.46 4.82 11.97
N VAL A 116 9.51 4.67 12.89
CA VAL A 116 9.65 3.85 14.09
C VAL A 116 8.87 2.56 13.90
N GLY A 117 9.37 1.46 14.46
CA GLY A 117 8.66 0.19 14.38
C GLY A 117 7.25 0.27 14.96
N ILE A 118 6.33 -0.45 14.35
CA ILE A 118 4.92 -0.49 14.75
C ILE A 118 4.53 -1.93 15.05
N ASP A 119 3.62 -2.10 16.02
CA ASP A 119 3.12 -3.41 16.41
C ASP A 119 1.80 -3.76 15.70
N GLU A 120 1.35 -5.00 15.89
CA GLU A 120 0.11 -5.50 15.31
C GLU A 120 -1.12 -4.68 15.73
N ASP A 121 -1.13 -4.17 16.97
CA ASP A 121 -2.26 -3.38 17.45
C ASP A 121 -2.38 -2.05 16.70
N VAL A 122 -1.26 -1.41 16.40
CA VAL A 122 -1.25 -0.17 15.61
C VAL A 122 -1.77 -0.45 14.21
N ILE A 123 -1.30 -1.54 13.59
CA ILE A 123 -1.71 -1.93 12.24
C ILE A 123 -3.23 -2.20 12.20
N LYS A 124 -3.73 -2.98 13.14
CA LYS A 124 -5.16 -3.31 13.21
C LYS A 124 -6.02 -2.07 13.40
N ARG A 125 -5.61 -1.16 14.27
CA ARG A 125 -6.34 0.10 14.50
C ARG A 125 -6.36 0.97 13.24
N TYR A 126 -5.26 1.04 12.52
CA TYR A 126 -5.21 1.81 11.28
C TYR A 126 -6.14 1.24 10.22
N VAL A 127 -6.10 -0.08 10.01
CA VAL A 127 -6.91 -0.75 8.99
C VAL A 127 -8.40 -0.58 9.28
N LYS A 128 -8.79 -0.69 10.56
CA LYS A 128 -10.16 -0.46 11.00
C LYS A 128 -10.58 1.00 10.78
N TYR A 129 -9.69 1.94 11.08
CA TYR A 129 -9.91 3.37 10.84
C TYR A 129 -10.19 3.62 9.36
N GLN A 130 -9.42 3.03 8.47
CA GLN A 130 -9.61 3.18 7.03
C GLN A 130 -10.97 2.66 6.57
N GLU A 131 -11.41 1.54 7.10
CA GLU A 131 -12.73 0.99 6.80
C GLU A 131 -13.84 1.96 7.21
N GLU A 132 -13.75 2.51 8.40
CA GLU A 132 -14.73 3.47 8.93
C GLU A 132 -14.74 4.78 8.11
N GLU A 133 -13.58 5.29 7.72
CA GLU A 133 -13.46 6.49 6.90
C GLU A 133 -14.06 6.31 5.51
N GLU A 134 -13.85 5.16 4.88
CA GLU A 134 -14.44 4.86 3.58
C GLU A 134 -15.97 4.86 3.65
N LYS A 135 -16.53 4.25 4.69
CA LYS A 135 -17.98 4.23 4.91
C LYS A 135 -18.53 5.63 5.14
N ARG A 136 -17.84 6.44 5.94
CA ARG A 136 -18.24 7.81 6.23
C ARG A 136 -18.27 8.66 4.96
N ILE A 137 -17.24 8.56 4.14
CA ILE A 137 -17.16 9.30 2.87
C ILE A 137 -18.30 8.91 1.94
N GLU A 138 -18.58 7.62 1.83
CA GLU A 138 -19.68 7.11 1.00
C GLU A 138 -21.03 7.63 1.47
N GLU A 139 -21.29 7.62 2.77
CA GLU A 139 -22.54 8.15 3.35
C GLU A 139 -22.69 9.64 3.04
N GLN A 140 -21.62 10.43 3.12
CA GLN A 140 -21.65 11.84 2.78
C GLN A 140 -21.96 12.04 1.30
N GLN A 141 -21.39 11.25 0.41
CA GLN A 141 -21.69 11.31 -1.02
C GLN A 141 -23.17 11.02 -1.31
N HIS A 142 -23.73 10.03 -0.63
CA HIS A 142 -25.15 9.69 -0.78
C HIS A 142 -26.08 10.83 -0.36
N ARG A 143 -25.66 11.67 0.58
CA ARG A 143 -26.46 12.84 1.01
C ARG A 143 -26.53 13.93 -0.05
N PHE A 144 -25.54 13.98 -0.96
CA PHE A 144 -25.46 15.03 -1.98
C PHE A 144 -25.84 14.54 -3.37
N ASP A 145 -26.08 13.26 -3.54
CA ASP A 145 -26.53 12.67 -4.81
C ASP A 145 -28.07 12.65 -4.86
N PHE A 146 -28.65 13.78 -5.21
CA PHE A 146 -30.09 13.89 -5.44
C PHE A 146 -30.41 13.94 -6.91
#